data_e4ee71c74956573778ca249856721dfc
#
_entry.id   e4ee71c74956573778ca249856721dfc
#
_cell.length_a   1.000
_cell.length_b   1.000
_cell.length_c   1.000
_cell.angle_alpha   90.00
_cell.angle_beta   90.00
_cell.angle_gamma   90.00
#
_symmetry.space_group_name_H-M   'P 1'
#
loop_
_entity.id
_entity.type
_entity.pdbx_description
1 polymer ?
#
loop_
_entity_poly.entity_id
_entity_poly.type
_entity_poly.pdbx_seq_one_letter_code
_entity_poly.pdbx_strand_id
1 'polypeptide(L)'
;MKKIKLASLYCAFALTGCVGVNGSSHESESASGQPPNQAKWIQLFNGKDLSGWTPKFKGHPVGINYKNTFRVENGILKVDYSEYDKFNGEFGHLFWKQKLSHYRIRAEYRFVGKQLAGAPGWGFRNNGIMIFSEPPETMELDQDFPASIEVQMLGGGGPGDQNNGSFCTPHTKAVFNGQLTTTHRTSANSKVYMGDEWVTIEVEVRGGKLIKHILDGETVISYNQPQLNPSDPHSRQLLAKGFPRMLESGYIAIQAETHPTEFRRIEILPLDE
;
A
#
# COMPACT_ATOMS: atom_id res chain seq x y z
N MET A 1 11.51 11.73 -58.75
CA MET A 1 10.58 11.74 -59.90
C MET A 1 9.75 10.45 -59.86
N LYS A 2 8.48 10.53 -59.61
CA LYS A 2 7.32 9.94 -60.24
C LYS A 2 6.10 10.13 -59.34
N LYS A 3 5.22 11.01 -59.73
CA LYS A 3 3.86 11.22 -59.26
C LYS A 3 2.94 10.26 -59.98
N ILE A 4 1.89 9.74 -59.32
CA ILE A 4 0.63 9.28 -59.92
C ILE A 4 -0.39 9.36 -58.75
N LYS A 5 -1.30 10.20 -58.71
CA LYS A 5 -2.59 10.62 -59.27
C LYS A 5 -3.79 9.84 -58.67
N LEU A 6 -4.69 10.66 -58.11
CA LEU A 6 -6.10 10.46 -57.73
C LEU A 6 -6.92 9.65 -58.73
N ALA A 7 -7.95 8.96 -58.19
CA ALA A 7 -9.23 8.83 -58.88
C ALA A 7 -10.38 8.74 -57.86
N SER A 8 -11.22 9.76 -57.93
CA SER A 8 -12.56 9.88 -57.36
C SER A 8 -13.54 9.09 -58.21
N LEU A 9 -14.53 8.45 -57.61
CA LEU A 9 -15.73 8.05 -58.33
C LEU A 9 -16.96 8.27 -57.46
N TYR A 10 -17.78 9.23 -57.85
CA TYR A 10 -19.17 9.46 -57.45
C TYR A 10 -20.07 8.49 -58.19
N CYS A 11 -21.09 7.96 -57.53
CA CYS A 11 -22.34 7.58 -58.17
C CYS A 11 -23.51 7.77 -57.22
N ALA A 12 -24.49 8.52 -57.67
CA ALA A 12 -25.74 8.88 -57.03
C ALA A 12 -26.92 8.12 -57.67
N PHE A 13 -28.08 8.26 -57.05
CA PHE A 13 -29.48 7.91 -57.48
C PHE A 13 -29.91 6.48 -57.16
N ALA A 14 -31.13 6.22 -56.63
CA ALA A 14 -32.41 6.84 -56.83
C ALA A 14 -33.42 6.52 -55.69
N LEU A 15 -34.39 7.38 -55.53
CA LEU A 15 -35.63 7.28 -54.69
C LEU A 15 -36.68 6.38 -55.34
N THR A 16 -37.43 5.63 -54.52
CA THR A 16 -38.85 5.26 -54.64
C THR A 16 -39.22 4.52 -53.38
N GLY A 17 -40.23 4.79 -52.57
CA GLY A 17 -41.59 5.09 -52.82
C GLY A 17 -42.43 4.30 -51.77
N CYS A 18 -43.32 4.96 -51.05
CA CYS A 18 -44.16 4.57 -49.92
C CYS A 18 -44.87 3.21 -50.02
N VAL A 19 -45.07 2.53 -48.88
CA VAL A 19 -46.38 2.04 -48.44
C VAL A 19 -46.38 1.90 -46.89
N GLY A 20 -47.35 2.51 -46.19
CA GLY A 20 -47.54 2.38 -44.76
C GLY A 20 -48.29 1.09 -44.39
N VAL A 21 -47.93 0.54 -43.23
CA VAL A 21 -48.75 -0.39 -42.47
C VAL A 21 -48.66 -0.05 -40.97
N ASN A 22 -49.81 0.19 -40.37
CA ASN A 22 -50.00 0.32 -38.93
C ASN A 22 -49.52 -0.93 -38.18
N GLY A 23 -48.83 -0.74 -37.05
CA GLY A 23 -48.51 -1.86 -36.17
C GLY A 23 -47.93 -1.39 -34.85
N SER A 24 -48.77 -1.31 -33.83
CA SER A 24 -48.49 -1.47 -32.40
C SER A 24 -47.23 -0.89 -31.81
N SER A 25 -47.39 0.17 -31.03
CA SER A 25 -46.46 0.67 -30.05
C SER A 25 -46.12 -0.40 -28.99
N HIS A 26 -44.99 -1.05 -29.11
CA HIS A 26 -44.31 -1.62 -27.96
C HIS A 26 -43.39 -0.55 -27.40
N GLU A 27 -43.79 0.02 -26.29
CA GLU A 27 -42.87 0.78 -25.44
C GLU A 27 -41.76 -0.16 -24.98
N SER A 28 -40.58 -0.01 -25.57
CA SER A 28 -39.36 -0.57 -25.01
C SER A 28 -38.99 0.28 -23.79
N GLU A 29 -39.27 -0.25 -22.60
CA GLU A 29 -38.63 0.25 -21.37
C GLU A 29 -37.12 0.32 -21.61
N SER A 30 -36.65 1.52 -21.79
CA SER A 30 -35.21 1.79 -21.70
C SER A 30 -34.78 1.58 -20.24
N ALA A 31 -34.29 0.38 -19.95
CA ALA A 31 -33.54 0.14 -18.72
C ALA A 31 -32.40 1.17 -18.69
N SER A 32 -32.56 2.18 -17.86
CA SER A 32 -31.49 3.12 -17.50
C SER A 32 -30.45 2.36 -16.71
N GLY A 33 -29.57 1.65 -17.42
CA GLY A 33 -28.38 1.07 -16.85
C GLY A 33 -27.49 2.20 -16.39
N GLN A 34 -27.59 2.58 -15.11
CA GLN A 34 -26.52 3.36 -14.49
C GLN A 34 -25.21 2.60 -14.72
N PRO A 35 -24.15 3.26 -15.20
CA PRO A 35 -22.86 2.61 -15.30
C PRO A 35 -22.47 2.09 -13.91
N PRO A 36 -21.89 0.88 -13.81
CA PRO A 36 -21.50 0.31 -12.53
C PRO A 36 -20.68 1.37 -11.77
N ASN A 37 -21.05 1.58 -10.51
CA ASN A 37 -20.41 2.54 -9.63
C ASN A 37 -18.91 2.28 -9.66
N GLN A 38 -18.15 3.07 -10.45
CA GLN A 38 -16.71 2.92 -10.52
C GLN A 38 -16.17 3.23 -9.13
N ALA A 39 -15.69 2.20 -8.44
CA ALA A 39 -15.07 2.33 -7.13
C ALA A 39 -14.00 3.43 -7.19
N LYS A 40 -14.18 4.46 -6.36
CA LYS A 40 -13.29 5.63 -6.33
C LYS A 40 -12.18 5.42 -5.31
N TRP A 41 -10.98 5.82 -5.68
CA TRP A 41 -9.88 5.96 -4.73
C TRP A 41 -10.21 7.00 -3.66
N ILE A 42 -10.02 6.62 -2.41
CA ILE A 42 -10.24 7.45 -1.22
C ILE A 42 -8.87 7.86 -0.69
N GLN A 43 -8.62 9.16 -0.59
CA GLN A 43 -7.38 9.68 -0.03
C GLN A 43 -7.33 9.41 1.48
N LEU A 44 -6.31 8.69 1.94
CA LEU A 44 -6.00 8.54 3.36
C LEU A 44 -5.14 9.71 3.86
N PHE A 45 -4.25 10.20 3.02
CA PHE A 45 -3.45 11.39 3.28
C PHE A 45 -4.10 12.61 2.60
N ASN A 46 -4.48 13.60 3.42
CA ASN A 46 -5.24 14.76 2.97
C ASN A 46 -4.38 15.91 2.41
N GLY A 47 -3.04 15.78 2.44
CA GLY A 47 -2.09 16.80 1.99
C GLY A 47 -1.97 18.04 2.91
N LYS A 48 -2.58 18.04 4.08
CA LYS A 48 -2.63 19.20 4.99
C LYS A 48 -2.05 18.91 6.37
N ASP A 49 -2.45 17.79 6.95
CA ASP A 49 -2.12 17.41 8.32
C ASP A 49 -2.21 15.88 8.52
N LEU A 50 -1.98 15.43 9.74
CA LEU A 50 -2.07 14.01 10.12
C LEU A 50 -3.48 13.58 10.58
N SER A 51 -4.53 14.31 10.20
CA SER A 51 -5.92 13.96 10.57
C SER A 51 -6.28 12.56 10.13
N GLY A 52 -6.77 11.75 11.06
CA GLY A 52 -7.09 10.33 10.83
C GLY A 52 -5.91 9.39 10.99
N TRP A 53 -4.74 9.89 11.38
CA TRP A 53 -3.55 9.11 11.65
C TRP A 53 -3.12 9.23 13.11
N THR A 54 -2.63 8.13 13.68
CA THR A 54 -2.16 8.05 15.07
C THR A 54 -0.71 7.53 15.09
N PRO A 55 0.26 8.31 15.56
CA PRO A 55 1.64 7.86 15.70
C PRO A 55 1.80 6.93 16.91
N LYS A 56 2.69 5.95 16.81
CA LYS A 56 3.20 5.14 17.91
C LYS A 56 4.69 4.95 17.69
N PHE A 57 5.48 5.35 18.68
CA PHE A 57 6.93 5.17 18.71
C PHE A 57 7.32 4.25 19.87
N LYS A 58 8.36 3.45 19.67
CA LYS A 58 9.02 2.70 20.74
C LYS A 58 9.43 3.66 21.84
N GLY A 59 9.20 3.27 23.10
CA GLY A 59 9.48 4.08 24.28
C GLY A 59 8.48 5.20 24.56
N HIS A 60 7.43 5.36 23.74
CA HIS A 60 6.45 6.45 23.89
C HIS A 60 5.01 5.94 23.87
N PRO A 61 4.10 6.58 24.64
CA PRO A 61 2.67 6.30 24.56
C PRO A 61 2.11 6.51 23.14
N VAL A 62 1.00 5.83 22.85
CA VAL A 62 0.22 6.03 21.62
C VAL A 62 -0.18 7.50 21.48
N GLY A 63 -0.11 8.05 20.28
CA GLY A 63 -0.46 9.44 19.97
C GLY A 63 0.72 10.41 20.04
N ILE A 64 1.87 10.01 20.62
CA ILE A 64 3.05 10.86 20.68
C ILE A 64 3.84 10.77 19.36
N ASN A 65 3.86 11.88 18.63
CA ASN A 65 4.71 12.03 17.45
C ASN A 65 6.12 12.49 17.89
N TYR A 66 6.93 11.49 18.26
CA TYR A 66 8.26 11.76 18.83
C TYR A 66 9.13 12.57 17.87
N LYS A 67 9.75 13.65 18.39
CA LYS A 67 10.59 14.57 17.62
C LYS A 67 9.96 15.00 16.28
N ASN A 68 8.63 15.17 16.29
CA ASN A 68 7.89 15.61 15.10
C ASN A 68 8.27 14.83 13.82
N THR A 69 8.55 13.51 13.96
CA THR A 69 9.05 12.65 12.88
C THR A 69 8.10 12.59 11.70
N PHE A 70 6.80 12.42 11.98
CA PHE A 70 5.78 12.52 10.95
C PHE A 70 5.27 13.95 10.86
N ARG A 71 5.46 14.60 9.73
CA ARG A 71 5.01 15.98 9.51
C ARG A 71 4.51 16.19 8.09
N VAL A 72 3.69 17.20 7.90
CA VAL A 72 3.19 17.58 6.59
C VAL A 72 3.74 18.93 6.21
N GLU A 73 4.46 19.00 5.10
CA GLU A 73 5.01 20.23 4.55
C GLU A 73 4.78 20.29 3.04
N ASN A 74 4.23 21.38 2.55
CA ASN A 74 3.96 21.62 1.12
C ASN A 74 3.14 20.49 0.45
N GLY A 75 2.18 19.91 1.17
CA GLY A 75 1.35 18.83 0.64
C GLY A 75 2.01 17.46 0.66
N ILE A 76 3.18 17.33 1.27
CA ILE A 76 3.95 16.08 1.37
C ILE A 76 3.94 15.59 2.81
N LEU A 77 3.59 14.33 3.04
CA LEU A 77 3.83 13.65 4.31
C LEU A 77 5.30 13.23 4.34
N LYS A 78 6.00 13.67 5.36
CA LYS A 78 7.42 13.37 5.56
C LYS A 78 7.62 12.49 6.78
N VAL A 79 8.50 11.52 6.63
CA VAL A 79 9.22 10.88 7.73
C VAL A 79 10.56 11.58 7.80
N ASP A 80 10.75 12.42 8.81
CA ASP A 80 11.88 13.34 8.89
C ASP A 80 12.63 13.18 10.22
N TYR A 81 13.95 13.17 10.15
CA TYR A 81 14.81 12.95 11.30
C TYR A 81 15.68 14.19 11.63
N SER A 82 15.33 15.37 11.14
CA SER A 82 16.11 16.60 11.34
C SER A 82 16.23 17.02 12.82
N GLU A 83 15.30 16.55 13.68
CA GLU A 83 15.33 16.80 15.13
C GLU A 83 16.08 15.73 15.92
N TYR A 84 16.71 14.76 15.24
CA TYR A 84 17.48 13.69 15.86
C TYR A 84 18.99 13.96 15.76
N ASP A 85 19.72 13.75 16.84
CA ASP A 85 21.18 13.75 16.82
C ASP A 85 21.73 12.44 16.23
N LYS A 86 21.15 11.34 16.67
CA LYS A 86 21.47 9.96 16.25
C LYS A 86 20.33 9.02 16.55
N PHE A 87 20.34 7.85 15.94
CA PHE A 87 19.43 6.75 16.26
C PHE A 87 19.76 6.12 17.62
N ASN A 88 18.77 5.94 18.48
CA ASN A 88 18.87 5.27 19.78
C ASN A 88 17.85 4.13 19.92
N GLY A 89 17.34 3.58 18.81
CA GLY A 89 16.39 2.48 18.80
C GLY A 89 14.93 2.92 18.65
N GLU A 90 14.65 4.19 18.37
CA GLU A 90 13.29 4.68 18.22
C GLU A 90 12.76 4.40 16.81
N PHE A 91 12.07 3.26 16.66
CA PHE A 91 11.22 2.99 15.50
C PHE A 91 9.82 3.56 15.72
N GLY A 92 9.21 4.02 14.65
CA GLY A 92 7.89 4.62 14.69
C GLY A 92 6.95 4.11 13.60
N HIS A 93 5.66 4.23 13.86
CA HIS A 93 4.60 3.86 12.94
C HIS A 93 3.48 4.88 13.00
N LEU A 94 2.93 5.24 11.85
CA LEU A 94 1.80 6.14 11.71
C LEU A 94 0.58 5.34 11.26
N PHE A 95 -0.34 5.07 12.18
CA PHE A 95 -1.50 4.19 11.98
C PHE A 95 -2.69 4.93 11.40
N TRP A 96 -3.30 4.38 10.36
CA TRP A 96 -4.61 4.81 9.89
C TRP A 96 -5.72 4.35 10.85
N LYS A 97 -6.69 5.23 11.11
CA LYS A 97 -7.73 5.04 12.14
C LYS A 97 -8.71 3.88 11.92
N GLN A 98 -8.77 3.29 10.73
CA GLN A 98 -9.76 2.27 10.39
C GLN A 98 -9.12 0.91 10.17
N LYS A 99 -9.79 -0.12 10.66
CA LYS A 99 -9.49 -1.52 10.37
C LYS A 99 -10.07 -1.87 9.00
N LEU A 100 -9.28 -2.53 8.15
CA LEU A 100 -9.62 -2.84 6.75
C LEU A 100 -9.39 -4.32 6.44
N SER A 101 -10.15 -4.86 5.46
CA SER A 101 -10.09 -6.26 5.03
C SER A 101 -9.97 -6.45 3.52
N HIS A 102 -10.80 -5.75 2.72
CA HIS A 102 -10.86 -5.86 1.27
C HIS A 102 -10.59 -4.49 0.64
N TYR A 103 -9.39 -4.31 0.11
CA TYR A 103 -8.98 -3.03 -0.45
C TYR A 103 -7.76 -3.18 -1.37
N ARG A 104 -7.54 -2.17 -2.21
CA ARG A 104 -6.24 -1.91 -2.80
C ARG A 104 -5.71 -0.60 -2.19
N ILE A 105 -4.52 -0.63 -1.60
CA ILE A 105 -3.82 0.59 -1.20
C ILE A 105 -2.78 0.95 -2.24
N ARG A 106 -2.59 2.25 -2.46
CA ARG A 106 -1.52 2.81 -3.28
C ARG A 106 -0.80 3.88 -2.51
N ALA A 107 0.52 3.78 -2.45
CA ALA A 107 1.39 4.81 -1.92
C ALA A 107 2.39 5.25 -2.99
N GLU A 108 2.61 6.56 -3.08
CA GLU A 108 3.64 7.14 -3.94
C GLU A 108 4.66 7.84 -3.05
N TYR A 109 5.88 7.30 -3.04
CA TYR A 109 6.92 7.65 -2.07
C TYR A 109 8.29 7.83 -2.76
N ARG A 110 9.22 8.47 -2.04
CA ARG A 110 10.64 8.51 -2.37
C ARG A 110 11.50 8.61 -1.11
N PHE A 111 12.74 8.14 -1.21
CA PHE A 111 13.74 8.40 -0.18
C PHE A 111 14.47 9.70 -0.47
N VAL A 112 14.79 10.45 0.59
CA VAL A 112 15.48 11.74 0.46
C VAL A 112 16.58 11.87 1.53
N GLY A 113 17.58 12.69 1.25
CA GLY A 113 18.61 13.00 2.22
C GLY A 113 19.50 11.82 2.59
N LYS A 114 19.90 11.77 3.86
CA LYS A 114 20.79 10.76 4.42
C LYS A 114 20.10 9.99 5.54
N GLN A 115 20.43 8.73 5.66
CA GLN A 115 20.01 7.92 6.80
C GLN A 115 20.49 8.54 8.11
N LEU A 116 19.66 8.44 9.16
CA LEU A 116 19.98 8.92 10.50
C LEU A 116 21.29 8.29 11.02
N ALA A 117 22.17 9.10 11.55
CA ALA A 117 23.47 8.65 12.07
C ALA A 117 23.28 7.58 13.17
N GLY A 118 24.13 6.55 13.17
CA GLY A 118 24.05 5.44 14.12
C GLY A 118 22.97 4.40 13.84
N ALA A 119 22.18 4.58 12.78
CA ALA A 119 21.16 3.62 12.36
C ALA A 119 21.80 2.35 11.77
N PRO A 120 21.11 1.20 11.87
CA PRO A 120 21.61 -0.05 11.27
C PRO A 120 21.60 0.03 9.75
N GLY A 121 22.58 -0.61 9.12
CA GLY A 121 22.75 -0.58 7.65
C GLY A 121 21.53 -1.09 6.86
N TRP A 122 20.79 -2.03 7.42
CA TRP A 122 19.55 -2.54 6.80
C TRP A 122 18.42 -1.50 6.75
N GLY A 123 18.46 -0.45 7.57
CA GLY A 123 17.53 0.68 7.53
C GLY A 123 17.85 1.72 6.43
N PHE A 124 18.90 1.50 5.62
CA PHE A 124 19.23 2.40 4.52
C PHE A 124 18.17 2.28 3.41
N ARG A 125 17.52 3.43 3.07
CA ARG A 125 16.42 3.48 2.10
C ARG A 125 15.40 2.36 2.32
N ASN A 126 14.98 2.22 3.58
CA ASN A 126 14.01 1.25 4.03
C ASN A 126 12.85 1.97 4.70
N ASN A 127 11.65 1.56 4.32
CA ASN A 127 10.37 1.96 4.88
C ASN A 127 9.36 0.85 4.56
N GLY A 128 8.17 0.88 5.17
CA GLY A 128 7.17 -0.15 4.93
C GLY A 128 5.73 0.34 5.11
N ILE A 129 4.81 -0.33 4.40
CA ILE A 129 3.38 -0.28 4.70
C ILE A 129 3.06 -1.52 5.52
N MET A 130 2.69 -1.33 6.79
CA MET A 130 2.20 -2.41 7.62
C MET A 130 0.74 -2.67 7.29
N ILE A 131 0.40 -3.89 6.89
CA ILE A 131 -0.98 -4.35 6.66
C ILE A 131 -1.33 -5.45 7.66
N PHE A 132 -2.62 -5.70 7.90
CA PHE A 132 -3.09 -6.60 8.97
C PHE A 132 -2.53 -6.26 10.34
N SER A 133 -2.12 -5.01 10.55
CA SER A 133 -1.47 -4.61 11.77
C SER A 133 -2.42 -4.70 12.97
N GLU A 134 -1.88 -5.09 14.12
CA GLU A 134 -2.56 -4.92 15.40
C GLU A 134 -2.92 -3.44 15.64
N PRO A 135 -3.90 -3.14 16.52
CA PRO A 135 -4.18 -1.76 16.92
C PRO A 135 -2.97 -1.14 17.64
N PRO A 136 -2.66 0.15 17.44
CA PRO A 136 -1.53 0.80 18.11
C PRO A 136 -1.61 0.75 19.64
N GLU A 137 -2.84 0.68 20.20
CA GLU A 137 -3.09 0.59 21.66
C GLU A 137 -2.68 -0.77 22.25
N THR A 138 -2.50 -1.80 21.44
CA THR A 138 -2.08 -3.13 21.90
C THR A 138 -0.57 -3.32 21.87
N MET A 139 0.15 -2.44 21.18
CA MET A 139 1.61 -2.43 21.18
C MET A 139 2.16 -2.10 22.57
N GLU A 140 3.16 -2.86 22.98
CA GLU A 140 3.88 -2.56 24.22
C GLU A 140 4.66 -1.23 24.08
N LEU A 141 5.03 -0.65 25.23
CA LEU A 141 5.75 0.63 25.26
C LEU A 141 7.03 0.56 24.42
N ASP A 142 7.81 -0.50 24.62
CA ASP A 142 9.14 -0.70 24.03
C ASP A 142 9.13 -1.63 22.80
N GLN A 143 7.96 -1.86 22.20
CA GLN A 143 7.82 -2.70 21.01
C GLN A 143 8.36 -1.99 19.77
N ASP A 144 9.22 -2.68 19.01
CA ASP A 144 9.85 -2.13 17.80
C ASP A 144 8.85 -2.02 16.63
N PHE A 145 8.15 -3.12 16.33
CA PHE A 145 7.24 -3.23 15.19
C PHE A 145 5.91 -3.85 15.63
N PRO A 146 4.76 -3.43 15.05
CA PRO A 146 3.48 -4.07 15.31
C PRO A 146 3.45 -5.50 14.74
N ALA A 147 2.67 -6.38 15.35
CA ALA A 147 2.31 -7.64 14.72
C ALA A 147 1.54 -7.35 13.43
N SER A 148 2.12 -7.67 12.27
CA SER A 148 1.64 -7.26 10.95
C SER A 148 2.30 -8.07 9.83
N ILE A 149 1.89 -7.83 8.60
CA ILE A 149 2.70 -8.08 7.40
C ILE A 149 3.22 -6.72 6.93
N GLU A 150 4.52 -6.61 6.75
CA GLU A 150 5.16 -5.42 6.23
C GLU A 150 5.38 -5.56 4.72
N VAL A 151 4.85 -4.62 3.96
CA VAL A 151 5.12 -4.43 2.53
C VAL A 151 6.34 -3.56 2.41
N GLN A 152 7.47 -4.12 2.05
CA GLN A 152 8.74 -3.39 2.04
C GLN A 152 8.84 -2.40 0.90
N MET A 153 9.12 -1.17 1.24
CA MET A 153 9.51 -0.10 0.32
C MET A 153 11.02 0.09 0.43
N LEU A 154 11.75 -0.33 -0.57
CA LEU A 154 13.21 -0.37 -0.56
C LEU A 154 13.79 0.45 -1.70
N GLY A 155 14.94 1.09 -1.43
CA GLY A 155 15.73 1.81 -2.41
C GLY A 155 17.16 1.28 -2.49
N GLY A 156 17.72 1.26 -3.69
CA GLY A 156 19.09 0.84 -3.95
C GLY A 156 20.14 1.92 -3.68
N GLY A 157 21.39 1.61 -3.98
CA GLY A 157 22.55 2.47 -3.80
C GLY A 157 23.18 2.36 -2.42
N GLY A 158 22.78 1.36 -1.63
CA GLY A 158 23.35 1.03 -0.33
C GLY A 158 24.05 -0.33 -0.30
N PRO A 159 24.49 -0.78 0.88
CA PRO A 159 25.08 -2.10 1.03
C PRO A 159 24.03 -3.19 0.80
N GLY A 160 24.05 -3.82 -0.37
CA GLY A 160 23.16 -4.90 -0.76
C GLY A 160 21.82 -4.37 -1.30
N ASP A 161 21.79 -4.05 -2.58
CA ASP A 161 20.55 -3.71 -3.28
C ASP A 161 19.49 -4.79 -3.08
N GLN A 162 18.30 -4.37 -2.69
CA GLN A 162 17.20 -5.27 -2.35
C GLN A 162 15.99 -5.03 -3.25
N ASN A 163 15.29 -6.12 -3.57
CA ASN A 163 14.08 -6.06 -4.38
C ASN A 163 12.95 -5.37 -3.63
N ASN A 164 12.45 -4.29 -4.20
CA ASN A 164 11.34 -3.53 -3.68
C ASN A 164 10.03 -4.37 -3.70
N GLY A 165 9.09 -4.10 -2.79
CA GLY A 165 7.84 -4.86 -2.71
C GLY A 165 7.99 -6.28 -2.13
N SER A 166 9.14 -6.65 -1.55
CA SER A 166 9.27 -7.83 -0.69
C SER A 166 8.34 -7.74 0.51
N PHE A 167 8.13 -8.82 1.26
CA PHE A 167 7.41 -8.70 2.53
C PHE A 167 8.21 -9.24 3.70
N CYS A 168 7.97 -8.64 4.88
CA CYS A 168 8.41 -9.14 6.17
C CYS A 168 7.22 -9.52 7.05
N THR A 169 7.47 -10.34 8.06
CA THR A 169 6.45 -10.90 8.93
C THR A 169 6.78 -10.64 10.40
N PRO A 170 6.82 -9.34 10.87
CA PRO A 170 7.05 -9.05 12.28
C PRO A 170 5.93 -9.68 13.12
N HIS A 171 6.32 -10.56 14.05
CA HIS A 171 5.44 -11.34 14.95
C HIS A 171 4.43 -12.26 14.23
N THR A 172 4.46 -12.34 12.91
CA THR A 172 3.47 -13.06 12.09
C THR A 172 4.14 -14.10 11.18
N LYS A 173 3.34 -14.77 10.40
CA LYS A 173 3.71 -15.64 9.28
C LYS A 173 2.68 -15.52 8.17
N ALA A 174 3.03 -15.96 6.96
CA ALA A 174 2.12 -16.07 5.84
C ALA A 174 2.39 -17.35 5.06
N VAL A 175 1.46 -17.77 4.19
CA VAL A 175 1.68 -18.87 3.26
C VAL A 175 2.15 -18.31 1.93
N PHE A 176 3.35 -18.69 1.52
CA PHE A 176 3.96 -18.34 0.25
C PHE A 176 4.32 -19.63 -0.51
N ASN A 177 3.92 -19.73 -1.79
CA ASN A 177 4.09 -20.93 -2.60
C ASN A 177 3.58 -22.22 -1.93
N GLY A 178 2.44 -22.12 -1.23
CA GLY A 178 1.79 -23.24 -0.54
C GLY A 178 2.45 -23.66 0.77
N GLN A 179 3.48 -22.95 1.25
CA GLN A 179 4.20 -23.27 2.48
C GLN A 179 4.20 -22.08 3.45
N LEU A 180 4.09 -22.39 4.75
CA LEU A 180 4.22 -21.37 5.78
C LEU A 180 5.65 -20.83 5.81
N THR A 181 5.80 -19.48 5.82
CA THR A 181 7.11 -18.82 5.85
C THR A 181 7.91 -19.23 7.08
N THR A 182 9.19 -19.52 6.87
CA THR A 182 10.15 -19.84 7.93
C THR A 182 11.11 -18.70 8.21
N THR A 183 11.31 -17.81 7.23
CA THR A 183 12.16 -16.61 7.32
C THR A 183 11.33 -15.37 7.63
N HIS A 184 11.97 -14.39 8.25
CA HIS A 184 11.33 -13.09 8.52
C HIS A 184 10.98 -12.34 7.22
N ARG A 185 11.85 -12.42 6.20
CA ARG A 185 11.68 -11.74 4.92
C ARG A 185 11.54 -12.73 3.77
N THR A 186 10.63 -12.41 2.84
CA THR A 186 10.45 -13.11 1.56
C THR A 186 10.62 -12.10 0.41
N SER A 187 11.57 -12.39 -0.49
CA SER A 187 11.90 -11.48 -1.59
C SER A 187 10.88 -11.51 -2.71
N ALA A 188 10.52 -10.34 -3.22
CA ALA A 188 9.73 -10.19 -4.43
C ALA A 188 10.58 -10.39 -5.70
N ASN A 189 9.93 -10.68 -6.80
CA ASN A 189 10.54 -10.65 -8.13
C ASN A 189 10.35 -9.27 -8.76
N SER A 190 11.18 -8.32 -8.35
CA SER A 190 11.09 -6.91 -8.78
C SER A 190 12.47 -6.34 -9.05
N LYS A 191 12.49 -5.19 -9.72
CA LYS A 191 13.72 -4.40 -9.87
C LYS A 191 14.10 -3.67 -8.60
N VAL A 192 15.34 -3.21 -8.55
CA VAL A 192 15.84 -2.25 -7.57
C VAL A 192 15.55 -0.85 -8.09
N TYR A 193 14.95 0.01 -7.26
CA TYR A 193 14.72 1.42 -7.55
C TYR A 193 15.87 2.24 -6.97
N MET A 194 16.51 3.05 -7.80
CA MET A 194 17.69 3.80 -7.42
C MET A 194 17.36 5.24 -7.06
N GLY A 195 18.11 5.81 -6.12
CA GLY A 195 18.06 7.22 -5.81
C GLY A 195 16.78 7.69 -5.10
N ASP A 196 16.40 8.92 -5.40
CA ASP A 196 15.27 9.66 -4.82
C ASP A 196 14.10 9.81 -5.82
N GLU A 197 13.98 8.88 -6.76
CA GLU A 197 12.86 8.83 -7.69
C GLU A 197 11.53 8.53 -6.97
N TRP A 198 10.43 9.08 -7.48
CA TRP A 198 9.11 8.75 -7.01
C TRP A 198 8.70 7.35 -7.48
N VAL A 199 8.39 6.49 -6.53
CA VAL A 199 7.97 5.10 -6.75
C VAL A 199 6.52 4.94 -6.32
N THR A 200 5.71 4.30 -7.14
CA THR A 200 4.36 3.88 -6.78
C THR A 200 4.34 2.40 -6.46
N ILE A 201 3.91 2.07 -5.25
CA ILE A 201 3.63 0.70 -4.83
C ILE A 201 2.13 0.56 -4.56
N GLU A 202 1.55 -0.54 -5.05
CA GLU A 202 0.18 -0.91 -4.74
C GLU A 202 0.15 -2.26 -4.03
N VAL A 203 -0.83 -2.43 -3.15
CA VAL A 203 -1.11 -3.71 -2.48
C VAL A 203 -2.58 -4.02 -2.60
N GLU A 204 -2.92 -5.14 -3.21
CA GLU A 204 -4.28 -5.68 -3.21
C GLU A 204 -4.42 -6.66 -2.05
N VAL A 205 -5.43 -6.44 -1.21
CA VAL A 205 -5.78 -7.28 -0.07
C VAL A 205 -7.22 -7.76 -0.21
N ARG A 206 -7.44 -9.08 -0.16
CA ARG A 206 -8.76 -9.72 -0.14
C ARG A 206 -8.88 -10.62 1.08
N GLY A 207 -9.05 -9.99 2.25
CA GLY A 207 -8.93 -10.69 3.53
C GLY A 207 -7.64 -11.47 3.61
N GLY A 208 -7.63 -12.59 4.33
CA GLY A 208 -6.50 -13.52 4.36
C GLY A 208 -6.36 -14.40 3.12
N LYS A 209 -7.28 -14.32 2.16
CA LYS A 209 -7.32 -15.22 1.00
C LYS A 209 -6.29 -14.87 -0.07
N LEU A 210 -6.00 -13.58 -0.27
CA LEU A 210 -5.07 -13.12 -1.30
C LEU A 210 -4.47 -11.77 -0.94
N ILE A 211 -3.15 -11.70 -1.00
CA ILE A 211 -2.37 -10.46 -0.95
C ILE A 211 -1.46 -10.42 -2.16
N LYS A 212 -1.41 -9.28 -2.86
CA LYS A 212 -0.50 -9.03 -3.97
C LYS A 212 0.21 -7.70 -3.78
N HIS A 213 1.52 -7.68 -3.98
CA HIS A 213 2.25 -6.43 -4.14
C HIS A 213 2.44 -6.15 -5.64
N ILE A 214 2.22 -4.92 -6.03
CA ILE A 214 2.19 -4.48 -7.42
C ILE A 214 3.12 -3.29 -7.57
N LEU A 215 4.05 -3.38 -8.51
CA LEU A 215 4.99 -2.32 -8.88
C LEU A 215 4.95 -2.15 -10.39
N ASP A 216 4.89 -0.91 -10.86
CA ASP A 216 4.79 -0.58 -12.30
C ASP A 216 3.63 -1.33 -13.02
N GLY A 217 2.53 -1.62 -12.29
CA GLY A 217 1.36 -2.34 -12.80
C GLY A 217 1.51 -3.88 -12.80
N GLU A 218 2.67 -4.42 -12.44
CA GLU A 218 2.93 -5.85 -12.42
C GLU A 218 2.89 -6.43 -10.99
N THR A 219 2.31 -7.60 -10.81
CA THR A 219 2.35 -8.32 -9.54
C THR A 219 3.75 -8.89 -9.33
N VAL A 220 4.47 -8.38 -8.34
CA VAL A 220 5.85 -8.80 -8.04
C VAL A 220 5.95 -9.91 -6.99
N ILE A 221 4.90 -10.05 -6.15
CA ILE A 221 4.76 -11.16 -5.20
C ILE A 221 3.28 -11.34 -4.85
N SER A 222 2.89 -12.58 -4.55
CA SER A 222 1.55 -12.93 -4.08
C SER A 222 1.63 -14.01 -3.02
N TYR A 223 0.82 -13.87 -1.97
CA TYR A 223 0.78 -14.80 -0.83
C TYR A 223 -0.60 -14.74 -0.16
N ASN A 224 -0.83 -15.58 0.85
CA ASN A 224 -2.10 -15.66 1.55
C ASN A 224 -1.91 -16.11 3.01
N GLN A 225 -3.04 -16.28 3.72
CA GLN A 225 -3.13 -16.80 5.08
C GLN A 225 -2.16 -16.13 6.06
N PRO A 226 -2.13 -14.77 6.12
CA PRO A 226 -1.37 -14.07 7.15
C PRO A 226 -1.91 -14.50 8.51
N GLN A 227 -1.02 -14.76 9.46
CA GLN A 227 -1.40 -15.29 10.76
C GLN A 227 -0.42 -14.90 11.86
N LEU A 228 -0.91 -14.75 13.09
CA LEU A 228 -0.05 -14.60 14.24
C LEU A 228 0.84 -15.83 14.40
N ASN A 229 2.12 -15.62 14.75
CA ASN A 229 3.09 -16.70 14.94
C ASN A 229 3.02 -17.22 16.39
N PRO A 230 2.49 -18.45 16.65
CA PRO A 230 2.38 -18.95 18.03
C PRO A 230 3.73 -19.17 18.73
N SER A 231 4.83 -19.22 17.98
CA SER A 231 6.19 -19.33 18.54
C SER A 231 6.77 -17.99 18.98
N ASP A 232 6.15 -16.87 18.55
CA ASP A 232 6.58 -15.53 18.90
C ASP A 232 5.96 -15.10 20.25
N PRO A 233 6.74 -14.49 21.18
CA PRO A 233 6.23 -14.09 22.49
C PRO A 233 5.09 -13.08 22.42
N HIS A 234 5.21 -12.04 21.58
CA HIS A 234 4.19 -11.01 21.45
C HIS A 234 2.90 -11.54 20.82
N SER A 235 3.02 -12.38 19.78
CA SER A 235 1.86 -13.06 19.19
C SER A 235 1.13 -13.96 20.19
N ARG A 236 1.84 -14.65 21.09
CA ARG A 236 1.18 -15.42 22.16
C ARG A 236 0.37 -14.52 23.11
N GLN A 237 0.87 -13.34 23.42
CA GLN A 237 0.13 -12.39 24.25
C GLN A 237 -1.14 -11.90 23.53
N LEU A 238 -1.06 -11.59 22.23
CA LEU A 238 -2.24 -11.21 21.45
C LEU A 238 -3.27 -12.35 21.38
N LEU A 239 -2.82 -13.58 21.13
CA LEU A 239 -3.69 -14.76 21.15
C LEU A 239 -4.36 -14.96 22.52
N ALA A 240 -3.62 -14.78 23.61
CA ALA A 240 -4.17 -14.85 24.96
C ALA A 240 -5.18 -13.73 25.29
N LYS A 241 -5.06 -12.58 24.64
CA LYS A 241 -6.03 -11.47 24.68
C LYS A 241 -7.25 -11.69 23.78
N GLY A 242 -7.34 -12.83 23.07
CA GLY A 242 -8.48 -13.17 22.20
C GLY A 242 -8.35 -12.70 20.75
N PHE A 243 -7.19 -12.24 20.31
CA PHE A 243 -6.97 -11.93 18.91
C PHE A 243 -7.02 -13.21 18.07
N PRO A 244 -7.65 -13.18 16.88
CA PRO A 244 -7.70 -14.34 16.00
C PRO A 244 -6.31 -14.69 15.50
N ARG A 245 -6.02 -16.00 15.40
CA ARG A 245 -4.76 -16.44 14.81
C ARG A 245 -4.67 -16.07 13.33
N MET A 246 -5.72 -16.35 12.55
CA MET A 246 -5.79 -15.99 11.13
C MET A 246 -6.17 -14.53 11.00
N LEU A 247 -5.41 -13.77 10.21
CA LEU A 247 -5.60 -12.34 10.03
C LEU A 247 -6.44 -12.10 8.76
N GLU A 248 -7.72 -11.80 8.93
CA GLU A 248 -8.63 -11.46 7.84
C GLU A 248 -8.78 -9.94 7.65
N SER A 249 -8.36 -9.17 8.63
CA SER A 249 -8.42 -7.70 8.64
C SER A 249 -7.41 -7.14 9.64
N GLY A 250 -7.03 -5.88 9.47
CA GLY A 250 -6.12 -5.20 10.39
C GLY A 250 -6.00 -3.72 10.09
N TYR A 251 -5.18 -3.02 10.84
CA TYR A 251 -4.85 -1.62 10.60
C TYR A 251 -3.77 -1.50 9.52
N ILE A 252 -3.70 -0.32 8.90
CA ILE A 252 -2.60 0.08 8.04
C ILE A 252 -1.72 1.04 8.83
N ALA A 253 -0.40 0.88 8.73
CA ALA A 253 0.54 1.87 9.23
C ALA A 253 1.66 2.14 8.23
N ILE A 254 2.19 3.37 8.26
CA ILE A 254 3.41 3.77 7.55
C ILE A 254 4.54 3.80 8.56
N GLN A 255 5.67 3.26 8.18
CA GLN A 255 6.82 3.08 9.07
C GLN A 255 7.71 4.33 9.14
N ALA A 256 8.43 4.52 10.24
CA ALA A 256 9.57 5.39 10.40
C ALA A 256 10.77 4.54 10.84
N GLU A 257 11.64 4.19 9.88
CA GLU A 257 12.69 3.18 10.03
C GLU A 257 14.09 3.73 9.73
N THR A 258 14.35 4.98 10.09
CA THR A 258 15.66 5.65 10.08
C THR A 258 16.08 6.36 8.79
N HIS A 259 15.50 6.10 7.63
CA HIS A 259 15.80 6.87 6.42
C HIS A 259 14.68 7.87 6.10
N PRO A 260 14.97 9.15 5.88
CA PRO A 260 13.95 10.13 5.54
C PRO A 260 13.19 9.72 4.27
N THR A 261 11.86 9.73 4.38
CA THR A 261 10.96 9.29 3.32
C THR A 261 9.87 10.32 3.11
N GLU A 262 9.52 10.59 1.87
CA GLU A 262 8.43 11.48 1.50
C GLU A 262 7.31 10.71 0.82
N PHE A 263 6.06 11.06 1.14
CA PHE A 263 4.85 10.51 0.52
C PHE A 263 4.01 11.67 -0.04
N ARG A 264 3.71 11.65 -1.32
CA ARG A 264 2.80 12.63 -1.93
C ARG A 264 1.39 12.08 -2.14
N ARG A 265 1.20 10.75 -1.99
CA ARG A 265 -0.09 10.08 -2.13
C ARG A 265 -0.14 8.85 -1.25
N ILE A 266 -1.22 8.69 -0.51
CA ILE A 266 -1.62 7.44 0.15
C ILE A 266 -3.13 7.36 0.03
N GLU A 267 -3.63 6.37 -0.71
CA GLU A 267 -5.06 6.24 -1.00
C GLU A 267 -5.48 4.77 -1.05
N ILE A 268 -6.75 4.51 -0.82
CA ILE A 268 -7.34 3.17 -0.92
C ILE A 268 -8.46 3.14 -1.93
N LEU A 269 -8.63 1.98 -2.54
CA LEU A 269 -9.79 1.59 -3.33
C LEU A 269 -10.46 0.44 -2.58
N PRO A 270 -11.65 0.64 -1.98
CA PRO A 270 -12.41 -0.46 -1.40
C PRO A 270 -12.74 -1.51 -2.47
N LEU A 271 -12.67 -2.77 -2.09
CA LEU A 271 -12.99 -3.91 -2.94
C LEU A 271 -14.18 -4.67 -2.35
N ASP A 272 -15.00 -5.25 -3.21
CA ASP A 272 -16.07 -6.16 -2.80
C ASP A 272 -15.47 -7.47 -2.25
N GLU A 273 -16.18 -8.13 -1.32
CA GLU A 273 -15.80 -9.39 -0.67
C GLU A 273 -15.75 -10.58 -1.65
#